data_de277d73b11761183e231c6a8d0729d6
#
_entry.id   de277d73b11761183e231c6a8d0729d6
#
_cell.length_a   1.000
_cell.length_b   1.000
_cell.length_c   1.000
_cell.angle_alpha   90.00
_cell.angle_beta   90.00
_cell.angle_gamma   90.00
#
_symmetry.space_group_name_H-M   'P 1'
#
loop_
_entity.id
_entity.type
_entity.pdbx_description
1 polymer ?
#
loop_
_entity_poly.entity_id
_entity_poly.type
_entity_poly.pdbx_seq_one_letter_code
_entity_poly.pdbx_strand_id
1 'polypeptide(L)'
;ASAGKDTTIGHWEIAGLLSAEPLPTFPDGFPQELLDAFTAKTGYKVLCNKPYSGTDVIRDYGEEHMKTGALIVYTSADSVFQIAANEAIVPVEKLYEICAQARELLTGKYGVGRVIARPFVGDCAANFTRTPRRHDYSLVPPHDTMLDAILAAGKQTIGVGKIHDIFAGKGIGETIRTSGNTEGLQVTLELADRDFEGLAFVNLVDFDMLYGHRRNIAGYAAAAAEFNDWLPGFMAKMRPGDILMVTADHGCDPS
;
A
#
# COMPACT_ATOMS: atom_id res chain seq x y z
N ALA A 1 -15.44 -12.28 10.11
CA ALA A 1 -14.24 -11.97 9.33
C ALA A 1 -14.62 -11.17 8.09
N SER A 2 -13.73 -10.32 7.65
CA SER A 2 -13.87 -9.57 6.40
C SER A 2 -13.87 -10.49 5.18
N ALA A 3 -14.48 -10.06 4.08
CA ALA A 3 -14.57 -10.86 2.86
C ALA A 3 -13.29 -10.83 2.02
N GLY A 4 -12.44 -9.84 2.17
CA GLY A 4 -11.15 -9.71 1.48
C GLY A 4 -10.00 -10.37 2.23
N LYS A 5 -8.92 -10.69 1.50
CA LYS A 5 -7.68 -11.24 2.06
C LYS A 5 -6.45 -10.46 1.58
N ASP A 6 -6.56 -9.16 1.45
CA ASP A 6 -5.44 -8.28 1.13
C ASP A 6 -4.95 -7.56 2.38
N THR A 7 -3.72 -7.03 2.32
CA THR A 7 -3.07 -6.32 3.42
C THR A 7 -3.94 -5.19 3.99
N THR A 8 -4.62 -4.42 3.15
CA THR A 8 -5.43 -3.28 3.60
C THR A 8 -6.62 -3.75 4.43
N ILE A 9 -7.42 -4.68 3.90
CA ILE A 9 -8.61 -5.21 4.59
C ILE A 9 -8.20 -5.94 5.87
N GLY A 10 -7.13 -6.74 5.84
CA GLY A 10 -6.67 -7.47 7.02
C GLY A 10 -6.26 -6.53 8.17
N HIS A 11 -5.52 -5.48 7.87
CA HIS A 11 -5.15 -4.47 8.89
C HIS A 11 -6.36 -3.67 9.38
N TRP A 12 -7.31 -3.35 8.49
CA TRP A 12 -8.55 -2.69 8.89
C TRP A 12 -9.38 -3.57 9.83
N GLU A 13 -9.46 -4.88 9.56
CA GLU A 13 -10.15 -5.82 10.45
C GLU A 13 -9.48 -5.91 11.82
N ILE A 14 -8.15 -5.96 11.89
CA ILE A 14 -7.40 -5.89 13.15
C ILE A 14 -7.75 -4.60 13.92
N ALA A 15 -7.92 -3.48 13.21
CA ALA A 15 -8.31 -2.19 13.79
C ALA A 15 -9.83 -2.04 14.03
N GLY A 16 -10.62 -3.11 13.86
CA GLY A 16 -12.05 -3.14 14.17
C GLY A 16 -12.98 -2.79 13.02
N LEU A 17 -12.47 -2.59 11.80
CA LEU A 17 -13.27 -2.28 10.61
C LEU A 17 -13.50 -3.55 9.79
N LEU A 18 -14.70 -4.14 9.89
CA LEU A 18 -15.10 -5.31 9.11
C LEU A 18 -15.57 -4.89 7.70
N SER A 19 -14.94 -5.44 6.67
CA SER A 19 -15.33 -5.23 5.28
C SER A 19 -16.26 -6.36 4.83
N ALA A 20 -17.51 -6.03 4.54
CA ALA A 20 -18.51 -7.01 4.08
C ALA A 20 -18.19 -7.56 2.67
N GLU A 21 -17.52 -6.76 1.86
CA GLU A 21 -17.10 -7.09 0.49
C GLU A 21 -15.59 -6.89 0.32
N PRO A 22 -14.94 -7.66 -0.57
CA PRO A 22 -13.55 -7.42 -0.92
C PRO A 22 -13.40 -6.10 -1.67
N LEU A 23 -12.19 -5.55 -1.71
CA LEU A 23 -11.90 -4.39 -2.56
C LEU A 23 -12.13 -4.74 -4.03
N PRO A 24 -12.72 -3.81 -4.83
CA PRO A 24 -13.07 -4.10 -6.22
C PRO A 24 -11.82 -4.35 -7.07
N THR A 25 -11.93 -5.32 -7.97
CA THR A 25 -10.93 -5.59 -9.02
C THR A 25 -11.54 -5.42 -10.40
N PHE A 26 -10.74 -5.13 -11.40
CA PHE A 26 -11.22 -4.79 -12.74
C PHE A 26 -10.50 -5.66 -13.81
N PRO A 27 -10.84 -6.96 -13.89
CA PRO A 27 -10.16 -7.89 -14.80
C PRO A 27 -10.35 -7.54 -16.29
N ASP A 28 -11.41 -6.83 -16.64
CA ASP A 28 -11.71 -6.37 -18.01
C ASP A 28 -11.33 -4.89 -18.24
N GLY A 29 -10.63 -4.26 -17.29
CA GLY A 29 -10.39 -2.82 -17.29
C GLY A 29 -11.49 -2.03 -16.61
N PHE A 30 -11.25 -0.73 -16.44
CA PHE A 30 -12.18 0.17 -15.75
C PHE A 30 -13.37 0.54 -16.65
N PRO A 31 -14.59 0.70 -16.08
CA PRO A 31 -15.75 1.12 -16.84
C PRO A 31 -15.55 2.48 -17.54
N GLN A 32 -16.13 2.65 -18.72
CA GLN A 32 -15.98 3.87 -19.52
C GLN A 32 -16.43 5.13 -18.77
N GLU A 33 -17.51 5.03 -18.00
CA GLU A 33 -18.01 6.14 -17.17
C GLU A 33 -16.96 6.67 -16.18
N LEU A 34 -16.13 5.78 -15.60
CA LEU A 34 -15.04 6.16 -14.71
C LEU A 34 -13.91 6.85 -15.47
N LEU A 35 -13.55 6.33 -16.65
CA LEU A 35 -12.52 6.93 -17.50
C LEU A 35 -12.93 8.29 -18.04
N ASP A 36 -14.21 8.47 -18.36
CA ASP A 36 -14.75 9.75 -18.79
C ASP A 36 -14.71 10.79 -17.64
N ALA A 37 -15.09 10.38 -16.43
CA ALA A 37 -14.97 11.20 -15.23
C ALA A 37 -13.51 11.55 -14.91
N PHE A 38 -12.59 10.58 -15.04
CA PHE A 38 -11.16 10.82 -14.90
C PHE A 38 -10.63 11.81 -15.93
N THR A 39 -10.98 11.64 -17.19
CA THR A 39 -10.58 12.55 -18.28
C THR A 39 -11.14 13.95 -18.06
N ALA A 40 -12.42 14.08 -17.68
CA ALA A 40 -13.04 15.36 -17.37
C ALA A 40 -12.36 16.08 -16.21
N LYS A 41 -11.94 15.33 -15.16
CA LYS A 41 -11.32 15.91 -13.96
C LYS A 41 -9.86 16.28 -14.19
N THR A 42 -9.10 15.45 -14.89
CA THR A 42 -7.64 15.60 -15.04
C THR A 42 -7.24 16.32 -16.33
N GLY A 43 -8.11 16.35 -17.34
CA GLY A 43 -7.83 16.86 -18.69
C GLY A 43 -7.02 15.90 -19.59
N TYR A 44 -6.68 14.70 -19.10
CA TYR A 44 -5.86 13.75 -19.84
C TYR A 44 -6.70 12.61 -20.42
N LYS A 45 -6.38 12.20 -21.66
CA LYS A 45 -6.91 10.98 -22.26
C LYS A 45 -6.22 9.75 -21.68
N VAL A 46 -6.86 8.60 -21.82
CA VAL A 46 -6.39 7.32 -21.29
C VAL A 46 -5.94 6.40 -22.44
N LEU A 47 -4.80 5.73 -22.23
CA LEU A 47 -4.31 4.62 -23.04
C LEU A 47 -4.38 3.32 -22.23
N CYS A 48 -4.43 2.18 -22.89
CA CYS A 48 -4.40 0.82 -22.36
C CYS A 48 -5.73 0.38 -21.71
N ASN A 49 -6.02 0.78 -20.49
CA ASN A 49 -7.21 0.39 -19.71
C ASN A 49 -7.47 -1.12 -19.64
N LYS A 50 -6.47 -1.91 -19.25
CA LYS A 50 -6.60 -3.36 -19.05
C LYS A 50 -5.57 -3.87 -18.05
N PRO A 51 -5.69 -5.13 -17.55
CA PRO A 51 -4.63 -5.75 -16.77
C PRO A 51 -3.34 -5.85 -17.56
N TYR A 52 -2.23 -5.42 -16.96
CA TYR A 52 -0.93 -5.41 -17.63
C TYR A 52 0.24 -5.54 -16.65
N SER A 53 1.36 -6.11 -17.11
CA SER A 53 2.65 -6.02 -16.43
C SER A 53 3.16 -4.58 -16.48
N GLY A 54 3.65 -4.05 -15.36
CA GLY A 54 4.12 -2.66 -15.29
C GLY A 54 5.39 -2.36 -16.10
N THR A 55 6.17 -3.37 -16.52
CA THR A 55 7.30 -3.23 -17.45
C THR A 55 6.86 -3.32 -18.90
N ASP A 56 5.95 -4.26 -19.19
CA ASP A 56 5.47 -4.45 -20.56
C ASP A 56 4.60 -3.28 -21.01
N VAL A 57 3.77 -2.73 -20.13
CA VAL A 57 2.88 -1.61 -20.47
C VAL A 57 3.63 -0.36 -20.91
N ILE A 58 4.75 -0.03 -20.28
CA ILE A 58 5.55 1.13 -20.71
C ILE A 58 6.29 0.85 -22.02
N ARG A 59 6.74 -0.39 -22.26
CA ARG A 59 7.31 -0.78 -23.54
C ARG A 59 6.29 -0.65 -24.68
N ASP A 60 5.06 -1.14 -24.47
CA ASP A 60 4.07 -1.28 -25.52
C ASP A 60 3.28 0.02 -25.79
N TYR A 61 3.09 0.87 -24.78
CA TYR A 61 2.31 2.13 -24.87
C TYR A 61 3.15 3.40 -24.69
N GLY A 62 4.42 3.28 -24.31
CA GLY A 62 5.25 4.43 -23.97
C GLY A 62 5.47 5.40 -25.13
N GLU A 63 5.68 4.89 -26.35
CA GLU A 63 5.85 5.74 -27.55
C GLU A 63 4.56 6.49 -27.92
N GLU A 64 3.40 5.84 -27.78
CA GLU A 64 2.11 6.49 -28.02
C GLU A 64 1.83 7.55 -26.94
N HIS A 65 2.15 7.26 -25.66
CA HIS A 65 2.10 8.23 -24.60
C HIS A 65 2.96 9.47 -24.89
N MET A 66 4.19 9.26 -25.35
CA MET A 66 5.10 10.36 -25.67
C MET A 66 4.59 11.22 -26.84
N LYS A 67 3.93 10.63 -27.83
CA LYS A 67 3.35 11.35 -28.97
C LYS A 67 2.08 12.12 -28.65
N THR A 68 1.23 11.56 -27.79
CA THR A 68 -0.13 12.08 -27.58
C THR A 68 -0.31 12.82 -26.24
N GLY A 69 0.58 12.59 -25.28
CA GLY A 69 0.43 13.05 -23.89
C GLY A 69 -0.64 12.30 -23.09
N ALA A 70 -1.34 11.31 -23.70
CA ALA A 70 -2.35 10.53 -23.02
C ALA A 70 -1.71 9.61 -21.96
N LEU A 71 -2.34 9.45 -20.80
CA LEU A 71 -1.81 8.66 -19.67
C LEU A 71 -2.01 7.17 -19.88
N ILE A 72 -1.02 6.37 -19.52
CA ILE A 72 -1.13 4.91 -19.55
C ILE A 72 -1.81 4.47 -18.25
N VAL A 73 -3.10 4.13 -18.32
CA VAL A 73 -3.88 3.61 -17.18
C VAL A 73 -3.99 2.09 -17.32
N TYR A 74 -3.69 1.36 -16.24
CA TYR A 74 -3.74 -0.09 -16.23
C TYR A 74 -4.01 -0.62 -14.81
N THR A 75 -4.37 -1.89 -14.71
CA THR A 75 -4.62 -2.59 -13.46
C THR A 75 -3.80 -3.88 -13.38
N SER A 76 -4.05 -4.70 -12.38
CA SER A 76 -3.51 -6.05 -12.21
C SER A 76 -4.56 -6.94 -11.55
N ALA A 77 -4.17 -8.12 -11.06
CA ALA A 77 -5.05 -8.97 -10.25
C ALA A 77 -5.40 -8.33 -8.90
N ASP A 78 -4.58 -7.39 -8.43
CA ASP A 78 -4.84 -6.63 -7.20
C ASP A 78 -5.87 -5.52 -7.45
N SER A 79 -6.43 -4.99 -6.35
CA SER A 79 -7.33 -3.83 -6.37
C SER A 79 -6.55 -2.52 -6.53
N VAL A 80 -6.10 -2.22 -7.75
CA VAL A 80 -5.24 -1.06 -8.04
C VAL A 80 -5.63 -0.34 -9.32
N PHE A 81 -5.48 1.00 -9.30
CA PHE A 81 -5.54 1.89 -10.47
C PHE A 81 -4.14 2.47 -10.66
N GLN A 82 -3.45 2.09 -11.72
CA GLN A 82 -2.07 2.49 -11.95
C GLN A 82 -1.98 3.46 -13.12
N ILE A 83 -1.21 4.54 -12.95
CA ILE A 83 -0.98 5.54 -13.98
C ILE A 83 0.51 5.61 -14.27
N ALA A 84 0.93 5.18 -15.46
CA ALA A 84 2.31 5.35 -15.90
C ALA A 84 2.41 6.56 -16.84
N ALA A 85 3.47 7.35 -16.65
CA ALA A 85 3.79 8.50 -17.48
C ALA A 85 5.32 8.70 -17.56
N ASN A 86 5.78 9.13 -18.74
CA ASN A 86 7.17 9.52 -18.94
C ASN A 86 7.42 10.89 -18.32
N GLU A 87 8.48 11.01 -17.52
CA GLU A 87 8.79 12.25 -16.78
C GLU A 87 9.11 13.45 -17.69
N ALA A 88 9.52 13.19 -18.93
CA ALA A 88 9.75 14.26 -19.92
C ALA A 88 8.43 14.82 -20.50
N ILE A 89 7.32 14.06 -20.43
CA ILE A 89 6.01 14.44 -20.95
C ILE A 89 5.09 14.95 -19.85
N VAL A 90 5.07 14.24 -18.71
CA VAL A 90 4.30 14.60 -17.52
C VAL A 90 5.27 14.64 -16.35
N PRO A 91 5.65 15.83 -15.86
CA PRO A 91 6.49 15.96 -14.67
C PRO A 91 5.95 15.18 -13.48
N VAL A 92 6.84 14.66 -12.64
CA VAL A 92 6.46 13.74 -11.54
C VAL A 92 5.45 14.37 -10.59
N GLU A 93 5.63 15.64 -10.25
CA GLU A 93 4.71 16.40 -9.40
C GLU A 93 3.32 16.47 -10.02
N LYS A 94 3.25 16.67 -11.36
CA LYS A 94 1.97 16.67 -12.08
C LYS A 94 1.33 15.29 -12.10
N LEU A 95 2.11 14.22 -12.25
CA LEU A 95 1.60 12.85 -12.13
C LEU A 95 1.04 12.58 -10.74
N TYR A 96 1.68 13.09 -9.68
CA TYR A 96 1.18 12.97 -8.31
C TYR A 96 -0.15 13.71 -8.11
N GLU A 97 -0.29 14.93 -8.63
CA GLU A 97 -1.57 15.66 -8.62
C GLU A 97 -2.68 14.86 -9.33
N ILE A 98 -2.39 14.30 -10.49
CA ILE A 98 -3.33 13.48 -11.25
C ILE A 98 -3.74 12.24 -10.46
N CYS A 99 -2.80 11.55 -9.82
CA CYS A 99 -3.09 10.39 -8.98
C CYS A 99 -3.93 10.77 -7.75
N ALA A 100 -3.69 11.91 -7.12
CA ALA A 100 -4.53 12.42 -6.04
C ALA A 100 -5.97 12.69 -6.51
N GLN A 101 -6.14 13.33 -7.68
CA GLN A 101 -7.46 13.55 -8.30
C GLN A 101 -8.16 12.23 -8.66
N ALA A 102 -7.40 11.22 -9.14
CA ALA A 102 -7.94 9.89 -9.38
C ALA A 102 -8.41 9.23 -8.08
N ARG A 103 -7.63 9.38 -6.97
CA ARG A 103 -8.01 8.84 -5.67
C ARG A 103 -9.35 9.38 -5.18
N GLU A 104 -9.64 10.65 -5.41
CA GLU A 104 -10.93 11.27 -5.05
C GLU A 104 -12.12 10.67 -5.84
N LEU A 105 -11.90 10.25 -7.08
CA LEU A 105 -12.93 9.61 -7.92
C LEU A 105 -13.15 8.13 -7.56
N LEU A 106 -12.08 7.44 -7.16
CA LEU A 106 -12.07 5.99 -6.96
C LEU A 106 -12.55 5.62 -5.54
N THR A 107 -13.82 5.89 -5.25
CA THR A 107 -14.51 5.62 -3.99
C THR A 107 -15.76 4.75 -4.21
N GLY A 108 -16.36 4.24 -3.13
CA GLY A 108 -17.53 3.38 -3.20
C GLY A 108 -17.30 2.14 -4.08
N LYS A 109 -18.15 1.89 -5.05
CA LYS A 109 -18.05 0.74 -5.98
C LYS A 109 -16.78 0.73 -6.83
N TYR A 110 -16.09 1.87 -6.95
CA TYR A 110 -14.80 2.01 -7.63
C TYR A 110 -13.62 2.18 -6.67
N GLY A 111 -13.85 1.98 -5.38
CA GLY A 111 -12.87 2.18 -4.31
C GLY A 111 -11.74 1.16 -4.32
N VAL A 112 -10.88 1.20 -5.36
CA VAL A 112 -9.66 0.37 -5.39
C VAL A 112 -8.77 0.67 -4.19
N GLY A 113 -8.08 -0.34 -3.69
CA GLY A 113 -7.22 -0.23 -2.52
C GLY A 113 -6.09 0.80 -2.69
N ARG A 114 -5.55 0.96 -3.90
CA ARG A 114 -4.48 1.91 -4.18
C ARG A 114 -4.60 2.53 -5.57
N VAL A 115 -4.35 3.84 -5.66
CA VAL A 115 -3.98 4.52 -6.90
C VAL A 115 -2.47 4.66 -6.90
N ILE A 116 -1.80 4.32 -7.99
CA ILE A 116 -0.34 4.22 -8.03
C ILE A 116 0.23 5.08 -9.15
N ALA A 117 1.07 6.05 -8.80
CA ALA A 117 1.90 6.77 -9.75
C ALA A 117 3.10 5.90 -10.15
N ARG A 118 3.30 5.72 -11.45
CA ARG A 118 4.37 4.91 -12.05
C ARG A 118 5.19 5.74 -13.04
N PRO A 119 6.01 6.69 -12.58
CA PRO A 119 6.86 7.45 -13.49
C PRO A 119 7.91 6.56 -14.14
N PHE A 120 8.26 6.87 -15.39
CA PHE A 120 9.31 6.21 -16.14
C PHE A 120 10.10 7.20 -17.00
N VAL A 121 11.27 6.80 -17.46
CA VAL A 121 12.17 7.55 -18.34
C VAL A 121 12.53 6.71 -19.57
N GLY A 122 13.20 7.34 -20.54
CA GLY A 122 13.57 6.74 -21.81
C GLY A 122 12.89 7.46 -22.96
N ASP A 123 13.30 7.15 -24.20
CA ASP A 123 12.82 7.80 -25.42
C ASP A 123 12.23 6.81 -26.43
N CYS A 124 12.39 5.50 -26.20
CA CYS A 124 11.85 4.45 -27.07
C CYS A 124 11.58 3.16 -26.28
N ALA A 125 10.85 2.23 -26.90
CA ALA A 125 10.45 0.96 -26.30
C ALA A 125 11.64 0.12 -25.77
N ALA A 126 12.83 0.28 -26.36
CA ALA A 126 14.02 -0.48 -25.98
C ALA A 126 14.67 0.01 -24.67
N ASN A 127 14.42 1.27 -24.25
CA ASN A 127 15.08 1.87 -23.09
C ASN A 127 14.14 2.45 -22.05
N PHE A 128 12.82 2.30 -22.18
CA PHE A 128 11.90 2.73 -21.13
C PHE A 128 12.17 1.99 -19.84
N THR A 129 12.40 2.76 -18.77
CA THR A 129 12.74 2.24 -17.44
C THR A 129 11.94 2.98 -16.36
N ARG A 130 11.31 2.21 -15.46
CA ARG A 130 10.60 2.79 -14.30
C ARG A 130 11.59 3.45 -13.34
N THR A 131 11.20 4.60 -12.81
CA THR A 131 12.01 5.30 -11.81
C THR A 131 11.60 4.91 -10.38
N PRO A 132 12.45 5.17 -9.36
CA PRO A 132 12.11 4.89 -7.97
C PRO A 132 11.06 5.86 -7.41
N ARG A 133 10.61 6.86 -8.18
CA ARG A 133 9.62 7.87 -7.79
C ARG A 133 8.17 7.34 -7.87
N ARG A 134 7.99 6.05 -7.64
CA ARG A 134 6.66 5.47 -7.42
C ARG A 134 6.03 6.09 -6.18
N HIS A 135 4.73 6.41 -6.27
CA HIS A 135 3.96 6.86 -5.12
C HIS A 135 2.57 6.20 -5.10
N ASP A 136 2.18 5.69 -3.94
CA ASP A 136 0.92 4.99 -3.75
C ASP A 136 -0.04 5.86 -2.92
N TYR A 137 -1.26 6.01 -3.41
CA TYR A 137 -2.38 6.70 -2.74
C TYR A 137 -3.36 5.63 -2.27
N SER A 138 -3.30 5.30 -1.00
CA SER A 138 -4.15 4.28 -0.40
C SER A 138 -5.58 4.77 -0.21
N LEU A 139 -6.53 3.82 -0.20
CA LEU A 139 -7.90 4.08 0.18
C LEU A 139 -7.95 4.41 1.68
N VAL A 140 -8.59 5.51 2.03
CA VAL A 140 -8.80 5.87 3.44
C VAL A 140 -9.85 4.94 4.04
N PRO A 141 -9.66 4.44 5.28
CA PRO A 141 -10.69 3.69 5.99
C PRO A 141 -12.03 4.43 5.97
N PRO A 142 -13.14 3.80 5.52
CA PRO A 142 -14.42 4.48 5.33
C PRO A 142 -15.10 4.92 6.63
N HIS A 143 -14.69 4.34 7.76
CA HIS A 143 -15.18 4.65 9.09
C HIS A 143 -14.02 4.82 10.07
N ASP A 144 -14.33 5.31 11.27
CA ASP A 144 -13.35 5.37 12.34
C ASP A 144 -12.98 3.97 12.81
N THR A 145 -11.72 3.81 13.14
CA THR A 145 -11.10 2.58 13.60
C THR A 145 -10.70 2.68 15.07
N MET A 146 -10.19 1.62 15.64
CA MET A 146 -9.58 1.63 16.98
C MET A 146 -8.47 2.71 17.07
N LEU A 147 -7.75 2.99 15.98
CA LEU A 147 -6.69 4.00 15.97
C LEU A 147 -7.26 5.41 16.17
N ASP A 148 -8.38 5.74 15.52
CA ASP A 148 -9.06 7.02 15.70
C ASP A 148 -9.57 7.17 17.13
N ALA A 149 -10.13 6.10 17.70
CA ALA A 149 -10.64 6.10 19.08
C ALA A 149 -9.52 6.31 20.11
N ILE A 150 -8.34 5.71 19.91
CA ILE A 150 -7.16 5.90 20.77
C ILE A 150 -6.71 7.36 20.75
N LEU A 151 -6.59 7.98 19.56
CA LEU A 151 -6.23 9.39 19.44
C LEU A 151 -7.29 10.30 20.07
N ALA A 152 -8.58 10.02 19.87
CA ALA A 152 -9.67 10.78 20.47
C ALA A 152 -9.67 10.71 22.00
N ALA A 153 -9.16 9.63 22.57
CA ALA A 153 -8.94 9.47 24.01
C ALA A 153 -7.68 10.19 24.54
N GLY A 154 -6.97 10.95 23.69
CA GLY A 154 -5.75 11.66 24.04
C GLY A 154 -4.51 10.76 24.17
N LYS A 155 -4.59 9.51 23.68
CA LYS A 155 -3.50 8.54 23.71
C LYS A 155 -2.73 8.51 22.40
N GLN A 156 -1.58 7.82 22.36
CA GLN A 156 -0.72 7.79 21.17
C GLN A 156 -1.01 6.58 20.29
N THR A 157 -0.89 6.78 18.98
CA THR A 157 -0.86 5.72 17.99
C THR A 157 0.43 5.85 17.19
N ILE A 158 1.28 4.83 17.25
CA ILE A 158 2.58 4.78 16.58
C ILE A 158 2.53 3.70 15.53
N GLY A 159 2.58 4.10 14.26
CA GLY A 159 2.62 3.17 13.12
C GLY A 159 4.06 2.89 12.70
N VAL A 160 4.48 1.62 12.77
CA VAL A 160 5.82 1.17 12.36
C VAL A 160 5.74 0.38 11.05
N GLY A 161 6.65 0.63 10.13
CA GLY A 161 6.67 0.00 8.81
C GLY A 161 5.67 0.64 7.86
N LYS A 162 4.76 -0.14 7.27
CA LYS A 162 3.76 0.31 6.29
C LYS A 162 2.44 0.77 6.89
N ILE A 163 2.29 0.80 8.20
CA ILE A 163 1.00 1.09 8.85
C ILE A 163 0.41 2.42 8.39
N HIS A 164 1.22 3.48 8.32
CA HIS A 164 0.76 4.77 7.80
C HIS A 164 0.16 4.66 6.40
N ASP A 165 0.83 3.94 5.50
CA ASP A 165 0.39 3.82 4.10
C ASP A 165 -0.87 2.95 4.00
N ILE A 166 -1.01 1.92 4.82
CA ILE A 166 -2.19 1.04 4.87
C ILE A 166 -3.45 1.80 5.34
N PHE A 167 -3.31 2.68 6.31
CA PHE A 167 -4.41 3.50 6.84
C PHE A 167 -4.52 4.87 6.15
N ALA A 168 -3.72 5.15 5.12
CA ALA A 168 -3.65 6.47 4.46
C ALA A 168 -3.43 7.61 5.48
N GLY A 169 -2.68 7.35 6.55
CA GLY A 169 -2.40 8.26 7.65
C GLY A 169 -3.54 8.45 8.65
N LYS A 170 -4.74 7.93 8.39
CA LYS A 170 -5.89 8.11 9.28
C LYS A 170 -5.66 7.36 10.60
N GLY A 171 -5.86 8.05 11.71
CA GLY A 171 -5.71 7.48 13.05
C GLY A 171 -4.26 7.24 13.49
N ILE A 172 -3.24 7.71 12.74
CA ILE A 172 -1.82 7.54 13.06
C ILE A 172 -1.24 8.85 13.57
N GLY A 173 -0.83 8.87 14.86
CA GLY A 173 -0.22 10.04 15.50
C GLY A 173 1.27 10.19 15.20
N GLU A 174 2.00 9.07 15.15
CA GLU A 174 3.44 9.03 14.81
C GLU A 174 3.71 7.94 13.79
N THR A 175 4.62 8.20 12.86
CA THR A 175 5.02 7.23 11.82
C THR A 175 6.51 6.99 11.87
N ILE A 176 6.91 5.72 11.97
CA ILE A 176 8.30 5.27 11.88
C ILE A 176 8.41 4.31 10.69
N ARG A 177 9.03 4.78 9.62
CA ARG A 177 9.25 3.96 8.41
C ARG A 177 10.41 3.02 8.63
N THR A 178 10.32 1.81 8.10
CA THR A 178 11.37 0.79 8.18
C THR A 178 11.59 0.15 6.81
N SER A 179 12.82 -0.28 6.55
CA SER A 179 13.23 -0.92 5.30
C SER A 179 12.95 -2.42 5.25
N GLY A 180 12.67 -3.07 6.41
CA GLY A 180 12.43 -4.50 6.52
C GLY A 180 12.19 -4.95 7.96
N ASN A 181 12.11 -6.27 8.16
CA ASN A 181 11.80 -6.86 9.47
C ASN A 181 12.84 -6.53 10.53
N THR A 182 14.13 -6.67 10.23
CA THR A 182 15.22 -6.46 11.20
C THR A 182 15.16 -5.04 11.78
N GLU A 183 14.98 -4.01 10.93
CA GLU A 183 14.80 -2.63 11.40
C GLU A 183 13.47 -2.47 12.16
N GLY A 184 12.39 -3.11 11.71
CA GLY A 184 11.10 -3.11 12.39
C GLY A 184 11.19 -3.68 13.81
N LEU A 185 11.90 -4.78 13.99
CA LEU A 185 12.15 -5.39 15.30
C LEU A 185 13.01 -4.50 16.20
N GLN A 186 14.05 -3.87 15.63
CA GLN A 186 14.90 -2.93 16.37
C GLN A 186 14.10 -1.72 16.87
N VAL A 187 13.33 -1.09 16.00
CA VAL A 187 12.46 0.05 16.35
C VAL A 187 11.44 -0.36 17.42
N THR A 188 10.85 -1.55 17.30
CA THR A 188 9.88 -2.05 18.29
C THR A 188 10.52 -2.24 19.66
N LEU A 189 11.77 -2.70 19.70
CA LEU A 189 12.53 -2.85 20.95
C LEU A 189 12.84 -1.49 21.60
N GLU A 190 13.15 -0.47 20.79
CA GLU A 190 13.35 0.92 21.25
C GLU A 190 12.06 1.55 21.78
N LEU A 191 10.91 1.25 21.15
CA LEU A 191 9.61 1.70 21.61
C LEU A 191 9.25 1.16 23.01
N ALA A 192 9.72 -0.05 23.36
CA ALA A 192 9.52 -0.61 24.70
C ALA A 192 10.22 0.20 25.82
N ASP A 193 11.27 0.97 25.48
CA ASP A 193 11.95 1.86 26.42
C ASP A 193 11.29 3.25 26.52
N ARG A 194 10.35 3.59 25.61
CA ARG A 194 9.65 4.88 25.61
C ARG A 194 8.50 4.86 26.61
N ASP A 195 8.29 6.02 27.22
CA ASP A 195 7.12 6.23 28.10
C ASP A 195 5.97 6.80 27.27
N PHE A 196 4.98 5.95 26.92
CA PHE A 196 3.76 6.36 26.23
C PHE A 196 2.58 5.49 26.63
N GLU A 197 1.40 6.04 26.54
CA GLU A 197 0.15 5.30 26.69
C GLU A 197 -0.59 5.28 25.35
N GLY A 198 -0.88 4.11 24.84
CA GLY A 198 -1.54 3.96 23.54
C GLY A 198 -1.21 2.65 22.82
N LEU A 199 -1.06 2.71 21.52
CA LEU A 199 -0.80 1.55 20.66
C LEU A 199 0.41 1.79 19.77
N ALA A 200 1.39 0.89 19.79
CA ALA A 200 2.37 0.71 18.74
C ALA A 200 1.86 -0.40 17.80
N PHE A 201 1.52 -0.06 16.57
CA PHE A 201 1.08 -0.99 15.54
C PHE A 201 2.24 -1.22 14.58
N VAL A 202 2.77 -2.44 14.55
CA VAL A 202 3.99 -2.80 13.81
C VAL A 202 3.65 -3.74 12.66
N ASN A 203 4.09 -3.41 11.47
CA ASN A 203 4.01 -4.28 10.30
C ASN A 203 5.41 -4.77 9.91
N LEU A 204 5.65 -6.08 10.07
CA LEU A 204 6.87 -6.77 9.65
C LEU A 204 6.72 -7.17 8.17
N VAL A 205 7.16 -6.30 7.29
CA VAL A 205 6.81 -6.31 5.85
C VAL A 205 7.43 -7.46 5.04
N ASP A 206 8.55 -8.04 5.48
CA ASP A 206 9.33 -9.00 4.69
C ASP A 206 8.63 -10.35 4.56
N PHE A 207 7.81 -10.73 5.54
CA PHE A 207 7.04 -11.97 5.50
C PHE A 207 6.22 -12.06 4.21
N ASP A 208 5.55 -10.99 3.82
CA ASP A 208 4.81 -10.92 2.58
C ASP A 208 5.69 -10.53 1.38
N MET A 209 6.40 -9.39 1.47
CA MET A 209 7.10 -8.80 0.33
C MET A 209 8.26 -9.61 -0.21
N LEU A 210 9.09 -10.18 0.67
CA LEU A 210 10.29 -10.91 0.28
C LEU A 210 10.04 -12.41 0.19
N TYR A 211 9.14 -12.95 1.01
CA TYR A 211 9.01 -14.39 1.17
C TYR A 211 7.67 -14.92 0.69
N GLY A 212 6.55 -14.30 1.05
CA GLY A 212 5.21 -14.74 0.71
C GLY A 212 4.93 -14.68 -0.79
N HIS A 213 4.95 -13.50 -1.38
CA HIS A 213 4.73 -13.31 -2.83
C HIS A 213 5.73 -14.06 -3.72
N ARG A 214 6.93 -14.35 -3.20
CA ARG A 214 7.98 -15.07 -3.94
C ARG A 214 8.01 -16.56 -3.66
N ARG A 215 7.09 -17.06 -2.81
CA ARG A 215 7.04 -18.46 -2.39
C ARG A 215 8.37 -18.97 -1.84
N ASN A 216 9.08 -18.13 -1.11
CA ASN A 216 10.37 -18.46 -0.49
C ASN A 216 10.14 -19.02 0.91
N ILE A 217 9.85 -20.32 1.00
CA ILE A 217 9.56 -21.02 2.25
C ILE A 217 10.73 -20.92 3.24
N ALA A 218 11.95 -21.11 2.75
CA ALA A 218 13.15 -21.07 3.60
C ALA A 218 13.38 -19.67 4.20
N GLY A 219 13.17 -18.60 3.40
CA GLY A 219 13.25 -17.21 3.86
C GLY A 219 12.17 -16.89 4.88
N TYR A 220 10.94 -17.35 4.66
CA TYR A 220 9.84 -17.16 5.60
C TYR A 220 10.13 -17.83 6.96
N ALA A 221 10.62 -19.08 6.94
CA ALA A 221 11.00 -19.79 8.15
C ALA A 221 12.16 -19.11 8.89
N ALA A 222 13.16 -18.60 8.16
CA ALA A 222 14.27 -17.86 8.74
C ALA A 222 13.81 -16.55 9.42
N ALA A 223 12.91 -15.79 8.79
CA ALA A 223 12.33 -14.61 9.39
C ALA A 223 11.49 -14.91 10.64
N ALA A 224 10.76 -16.03 10.64
CA ALA A 224 10.04 -16.49 11.84
C ALA A 224 11.01 -16.89 12.98
N ALA A 225 12.14 -17.52 12.65
CA ALA A 225 13.18 -17.83 13.63
C ALA A 225 13.81 -16.55 14.20
N GLU A 226 14.14 -15.56 13.36
CA GLU A 226 14.65 -14.26 13.81
C GLU A 226 13.68 -13.56 14.79
N PHE A 227 12.39 -13.56 14.46
CA PHE A 227 11.35 -13.02 15.35
C PHE A 227 11.29 -13.80 16.68
N ASN A 228 11.36 -15.14 16.63
CA ASN A 228 11.34 -15.99 17.82
C ASN A 228 12.54 -15.70 18.73
N ASP A 229 13.73 -15.52 18.18
CA ASP A 229 14.95 -15.24 18.94
C ASP A 229 14.95 -13.82 19.55
N TRP A 230 14.31 -12.86 18.87
CA TRP A 230 14.13 -11.49 19.34
C TRP A 230 13.08 -11.36 20.46
N LEU A 231 12.01 -12.17 20.42
CA LEU A 231 10.82 -12.04 21.27
C LEU A 231 11.12 -12.05 22.80
N PRO A 232 11.99 -12.94 23.35
CA PRO A 232 12.28 -12.93 24.77
C PRO A 232 12.91 -11.61 25.26
N GLY A 233 13.78 -10.99 24.44
CA GLY A 233 14.37 -9.69 24.74
C GLY A 233 13.34 -8.56 24.79
N PHE A 234 12.38 -8.58 23.89
CA PHE A 234 11.27 -7.63 23.92
C PHE A 234 10.34 -7.85 25.14
N MET A 235 9.95 -9.10 25.39
CA MET A 235 9.10 -9.44 26.55
C MET A 235 9.73 -9.04 27.88
N ALA A 236 11.05 -9.12 28.01
CA ALA A 236 11.75 -8.71 29.22
C ALA A 236 11.67 -7.17 29.50
N LYS A 237 11.35 -6.36 28.45
CA LYS A 237 11.16 -4.90 28.56
C LYS A 237 9.71 -4.50 28.81
N MET A 238 8.75 -5.41 28.62
CA MET A 238 7.34 -5.12 28.84
C MET A 238 7.08 -4.76 30.31
N ARG A 239 6.25 -3.74 30.50
CA ARG A 239 5.84 -3.26 31.83
C ARG A 239 4.59 -3.99 32.31
N PRO A 240 4.33 -4.01 33.63
CA PRO A 240 3.05 -4.47 34.13
C PRO A 240 1.88 -3.69 33.50
N GLY A 241 0.99 -4.41 32.84
CA GLY A 241 -0.15 -3.82 32.12
C GLY A 241 0.04 -3.68 30.61
N ASP A 242 1.25 -3.86 30.07
CA ASP A 242 1.46 -3.93 28.64
C ASP A 242 0.87 -5.24 28.07
N ILE A 243 0.33 -5.14 26.86
CA ILE A 243 -0.22 -6.28 26.14
C ILE A 243 0.51 -6.39 24.79
N LEU A 244 1.07 -7.57 24.51
CA LEU A 244 1.59 -7.92 23.20
C LEU A 244 0.57 -8.79 22.46
N MET A 245 0.22 -8.37 21.24
CA MET A 245 -0.59 -9.16 20.31
C MET A 245 0.25 -9.46 19.07
N VAL A 246 0.39 -10.76 18.73
CA VAL A 246 1.03 -11.22 17.49
C VAL A 246 -0.03 -11.84 16.62
N THR A 247 -0.20 -11.32 15.42
CA THR A 247 -1.24 -11.76 14.50
C THR A 247 -0.76 -11.64 13.04
N ALA A 248 -1.56 -12.11 12.11
CA ALA A 248 -1.36 -11.91 10.68
C ALA A 248 -2.56 -11.15 10.11
N ASP A 249 -2.30 -10.27 9.15
CA ASP A 249 -3.32 -9.51 8.40
C ASP A 249 -4.05 -10.40 7.38
N HIS A 250 -3.35 -11.38 6.80
CA HIS A 250 -3.93 -12.43 5.94
C HIS A 250 -3.09 -13.69 5.97
N GLY A 251 -3.63 -14.76 5.41
CA GLY A 251 -2.89 -16.00 5.20
C GLY A 251 -1.89 -15.85 4.04
N CYS A 252 -0.80 -16.62 4.14
CA CYS A 252 0.17 -16.77 3.08
C CYS A 252 0.39 -18.27 2.85
N ASP A 253 0.04 -18.77 1.67
CA ASP A 253 0.29 -20.17 1.27
C ASP A 253 1.54 -20.20 0.40
N PRO A 254 2.64 -20.79 0.88
CA PRO A 254 3.90 -20.88 0.14
C PRO A 254 3.92 -22.03 -0.89
N SER A 255 2.90 -22.90 -0.93
CA SER A 255 2.81 -24.06 -1.83
C SER A 255 2.30 -23.74 -3.24
#